data_280f2d9b9c74cb7a9afde962384a8a2c
#
_entry.id   280f2d9b9c74cb7a9afde962384a8a2c
#
_cell.length_a   1.000
_cell.length_b   1.000
_cell.length_c   1.000
_cell.angle_alpha   90.00
_cell.angle_beta   90.00
_cell.angle_gamma   90.00
#
_symmetry.space_group_name_H-M   'P 1'
#
loop_
_entity.id
_entity.type
_entity.pdbx_description
1 polymer ?
#
loop_
_entity_poly.entity_id
_entity_poly.type
_entity_poly.pdbx_seq_one_letter_code
_entity_poly.pdbx_strand_id
1 'polypeptide(L)'
;LHSFPTRRSSDLYLLIGVLLGVSLAGANVLGALIILVLTIICFSSIGILSASFIMIFKRGDPINMLFMSTSELFGGVFFPIALLPSWLQTVSHLLPMTYSLNGMRHALLQGYTLRELAPDVGTLIIFSVILLPVSLLAFRYAVRKAKMEGTLVHY
;
A
#
# COMPACT_ATOMS: atom_id res chain seq x y z
N LEU A 1 29.09 5.58 11.97
CA LEU A 1 29.69 4.68 10.97
C LEU A 1 29.11 3.28 11.07
N HIS A 2 27.91 3.04 10.58
CA HIS A 2 27.49 1.74 10.06
C HIS A 2 26.32 2.01 9.10
N SER A 3 26.67 2.33 7.85
CA SER A 3 25.75 2.24 6.74
C SER A 3 25.45 0.75 6.52
N PHE A 4 24.32 0.27 7.04
CA PHE A 4 23.83 -1.05 6.70
C PHE A 4 23.45 -1.07 5.22
N PRO A 5 23.97 -1.99 4.44
CA PRO A 5 23.62 -2.13 3.03
C PRO A 5 22.24 -2.80 2.94
N THR A 6 21.18 -2.01 2.98
CA THR A 6 19.79 -2.47 2.74
C THR A 6 19.60 -3.13 1.37
N ARG A 7 20.48 -2.87 0.42
CA ARG A 7 20.52 -3.53 -0.89
C ARG A 7 20.84 -5.04 -0.81
N ARG A 8 21.70 -5.45 0.13
CA ARG A 8 22.19 -6.83 0.22
C ARG A 8 21.14 -7.82 0.73
N SER A 9 20.18 -7.37 1.54
CA SER A 9 19.11 -8.23 2.06
C SER A 9 18.06 -8.53 1.00
N SER A 10 17.66 -7.56 0.19
CA SER A 10 16.68 -7.77 -0.90
C SER A 10 17.22 -8.75 -1.96
N ASP A 11 18.50 -8.62 -2.31
CA ASP A 11 19.16 -9.51 -3.28
C ASP A 11 19.26 -10.94 -2.73
N LEU A 12 19.48 -11.10 -1.43
CA LEU A 12 19.49 -12.41 -0.76
C LEU A 12 18.11 -13.08 -0.78
N TYR A 13 17.02 -12.33 -0.51
CA TYR A 13 15.65 -12.87 -0.57
C TYR A 13 15.28 -13.28 -1.99
N LEU A 14 15.66 -12.50 -3.02
CA LEU A 14 15.47 -12.87 -4.42
C LEU A 14 16.26 -14.13 -4.79
N LEU A 15 17.52 -14.19 -4.37
CA LEU A 15 18.39 -15.35 -4.64
C LEU A 15 17.86 -16.62 -3.96
N ILE A 16 17.41 -16.52 -2.72
CA ILE A 16 16.79 -17.64 -1.99
C ILE A 16 15.48 -18.04 -2.68
N GLY A 17 14.65 -17.09 -3.11
CA GLY A 17 13.42 -17.35 -3.84
C GLY A 17 13.65 -18.15 -5.14
N VAL A 18 14.64 -17.75 -5.93
CA VAL A 18 15.04 -18.46 -7.16
C VAL A 18 15.59 -19.84 -6.85
N LEU A 19 16.43 -19.99 -5.81
CA LEU A 19 16.98 -21.29 -5.36
C LEU A 19 15.87 -22.24 -4.87
N LEU A 20 14.80 -21.71 -4.29
CA LEU A 20 13.63 -22.48 -3.85
C LEU A 20 12.66 -22.82 -5.00
N GLY A 21 13.03 -22.53 -6.24
CA GLY A 21 12.28 -22.91 -7.42
C GLY A 21 11.17 -21.93 -7.82
N VAL A 22 11.19 -20.69 -7.32
CA VAL A 22 10.31 -19.63 -7.79
C VAL A 22 10.75 -19.24 -9.22
N SER A 23 10.08 -19.78 -10.22
CA SER A 23 10.34 -19.42 -11.62
C SER A 23 9.54 -18.17 -11.98
N LEU A 24 10.25 -17.10 -12.30
CA LEU A 24 9.66 -15.87 -12.88
C LEU A 24 9.48 -15.98 -14.40
N ALA A 25 9.74 -17.15 -14.98
CA ALA A 25 9.71 -17.37 -16.44
C ALA A 25 8.30 -17.18 -17.06
N GLY A 26 7.23 -17.30 -16.25
CA GLY A 26 5.86 -17.04 -16.67
C GLY A 26 5.26 -15.75 -16.11
N ALA A 27 6.07 -14.90 -15.44
CA ALA A 27 5.57 -13.73 -14.78
C ALA A 27 4.95 -12.70 -15.76
N ASN A 28 3.76 -12.23 -15.45
CA ASN A 28 3.15 -11.13 -16.18
C ASN A 28 3.67 -9.79 -15.64
N VAL A 29 4.82 -9.36 -16.15
CA VAL A 29 5.51 -8.13 -15.74
C VAL A 29 4.62 -6.90 -15.97
N LEU A 30 3.84 -6.87 -17.05
CA LEU A 30 2.93 -5.76 -17.33
C LEU A 30 1.83 -5.66 -16.27
N GLY A 31 1.21 -6.78 -15.90
CA GLY A 31 0.21 -6.84 -14.84
C GLY A 31 0.78 -6.41 -13.50
N ALA A 32 1.97 -6.90 -13.15
CA ALA A 32 2.67 -6.52 -11.92
C ALA A 32 2.98 -5.01 -11.88
N LEU A 33 3.39 -4.41 -13.01
CA LEU A 33 3.69 -2.98 -13.11
C LEU A 33 2.43 -2.12 -12.93
N ILE A 34 1.30 -2.52 -13.52
CA ILE A 34 0.01 -1.84 -13.33
C ILE A 34 -0.39 -1.86 -11.85
N ILE A 35 -0.33 -3.03 -11.21
CA ILE A 35 -0.66 -3.19 -9.79
C ILE A 35 0.29 -2.34 -8.92
N LEU A 36 1.58 -2.32 -9.24
CA LEU A 36 2.56 -1.50 -8.53
C LEU A 36 2.22 -0.01 -8.59
N VAL A 37 1.92 0.52 -9.78
CA VAL A 37 1.55 1.93 -9.96
C VAL A 37 0.29 2.28 -9.17
N LEU A 38 -0.75 1.45 -9.26
CA LEU A 38 -1.99 1.67 -8.51
C LEU A 38 -1.76 1.61 -6.99
N THR A 39 -0.92 0.69 -6.55
CA THR A 39 -0.50 0.57 -5.14
C THR A 39 0.19 1.86 -4.69
N ILE A 40 1.13 2.38 -5.46
CA ILE A 40 1.82 3.63 -5.14
C ILE A 40 0.82 4.78 -5.01
N ILE A 41 -0.15 4.88 -5.91
CA ILE A 41 -1.20 5.92 -5.85
C ILE A 41 -2.03 5.79 -4.57
N CYS A 42 -2.48 4.58 -4.22
CA CYS A 42 -3.25 4.33 -3.00
C CYS A 42 -2.46 4.72 -1.74
N PHE A 43 -1.23 4.23 -1.61
CA PHE A 43 -0.40 4.50 -0.43
C PHE A 43 0.03 5.97 -0.34
N SER A 44 0.33 6.61 -1.47
CA SER A 44 0.60 8.05 -1.50
C SER A 44 -0.61 8.87 -1.03
N SER A 45 -1.83 8.46 -1.42
CA SER A 45 -3.06 9.12 -0.96
C SER A 45 -3.24 9.00 0.56
N ILE A 46 -2.95 7.83 1.13
CA ILE A 46 -2.97 7.63 2.59
C ILE A 46 -1.91 8.49 3.28
N GLY A 47 -0.70 8.57 2.70
CA GLY A 47 0.37 9.44 3.21
C GLY A 47 -0.02 10.92 3.21
N ILE A 48 -0.66 11.41 2.15
CA ILE A 48 -1.18 12.78 2.07
C ILE A 48 -2.27 13.02 3.12
N LEU A 49 -3.16 12.05 3.34
CA LEU A 49 -4.19 12.12 4.36
C LEU A 49 -3.58 12.21 5.76
N SER A 50 -2.58 11.39 6.03
CA SER A 50 -1.82 11.39 7.28
C SER A 50 -1.10 12.72 7.51
N ALA A 51 -0.39 13.24 6.52
CA ALA A 51 0.24 14.56 6.60
C ALA A 51 -0.76 15.69 6.89
N SER A 52 -1.95 15.61 6.28
CA SER A 52 -3.04 16.56 6.53
C SER A 52 -3.52 16.51 7.97
N PHE A 53 -3.63 15.31 8.53
CA PHE A 53 -4.01 15.12 9.93
C PHE A 53 -2.97 15.71 10.90
N ILE A 54 -1.69 15.41 10.68
CA ILE A 54 -0.59 15.95 11.50
C ILE A 54 -0.60 17.49 11.48
N MET A 55 -0.81 18.08 10.29
CA MET A 55 -0.85 19.54 10.12
C MET A 55 -2.00 20.20 10.91
N ILE A 56 -3.17 19.53 10.98
CA ILE A 56 -4.34 20.06 11.71
C ILE A 56 -4.20 19.90 13.23
N PHE A 57 -3.79 18.71 13.67
CA PHE A 57 -3.82 18.33 15.07
C PHE A 57 -2.49 18.56 15.80
N LYS A 58 -1.40 18.82 15.06
CA LYS A 58 -0.03 19.04 15.61
C LYS A 58 0.41 17.92 16.56
N ARG A 59 -0.12 16.73 16.38
CA ARG A 59 0.20 15.53 17.15
C ARG A 59 0.68 14.44 16.21
N GLY A 60 1.30 13.40 16.77
CA GLY A 60 1.85 12.28 16.00
C GLY A 60 0.90 11.71 14.93
N ASP A 61 1.35 10.77 14.18
CA ASP A 61 0.69 10.20 13.00
C ASP A 61 -0.15 8.95 13.33
N PRO A 62 -1.36 9.10 13.93
CA PRO A 62 -2.19 7.96 14.29
C PRO A 62 -2.77 7.26 13.06
N ILE A 63 -2.99 7.99 11.94
CA ILE A 63 -3.56 7.43 10.72
C ILE A 63 -2.58 6.42 10.12
N ASN A 64 -1.32 6.83 9.96
CA ASN A 64 -0.31 5.96 9.39
C ASN A 64 0.00 4.78 10.31
N MET A 65 0.07 5.02 11.62
CA MET A 65 0.30 3.96 12.61
C MET A 65 -0.82 2.92 12.58
N LEU A 66 -2.08 3.32 12.61
CA LEU A 66 -3.22 2.41 12.52
C LEU A 66 -3.24 1.68 11.18
N PHE A 67 -3.00 2.38 10.08
CA PHE A 67 -2.99 1.78 8.75
C PHE A 67 -1.88 0.76 8.59
N MET A 68 -0.67 1.09 9.02
CA MET A 68 0.48 0.17 8.99
C MET A 68 0.22 -1.08 9.83
N SER A 69 -0.15 -0.92 11.11
CA SER A 69 -0.41 -2.04 12.00
C SER A 69 -1.54 -2.94 11.49
N THR A 70 -2.62 -2.34 10.99
CA THR A 70 -3.75 -3.07 10.44
C THR A 70 -3.38 -3.78 9.14
N SER A 71 -2.62 -3.13 8.27
CA SER A 71 -2.18 -3.69 6.99
C SER A 71 -1.20 -4.86 7.19
N GLU A 72 -0.29 -4.77 8.14
CA GLU A 72 0.65 -5.86 8.46
C GLU A 72 -0.08 -7.09 8.99
N LEU A 73 -1.04 -6.90 9.90
CA LEU A 73 -1.77 -8.01 10.51
C LEU A 73 -2.80 -8.63 9.56
N PHE A 74 -3.57 -7.82 8.85
CA PHE A 74 -4.73 -8.27 8.08
C PHE A 74 -4.55 -8.19 6.57
N GLY A 75 -3.51 -7.53 6.09
CA GLY A 75 -3.24 -7.39 4.65
C GLY A 75 -2.71 -8.66 3.97
N GLY A 76 -2.54 -9.75 4.70
CA GLY A 76 -2.04 -11.02 4.12
C GLY A 76 -0.51 -11.07 3.98
N VAL A 77 0.22 -10.19 4.70
CA VAL A 77 1.69 -10.17 4.68
C VAL A 77 2.26 -11.41 5.36
N PHE A 78 1.80 -11.69 6.59
CA PHE A 78 2.29 -12.81 7.40
C PHE A 78 1.50 -14.10 7.19
N PHE A 79 0.18 -13.99 6.96
CA PHE A 79 -0.71 -15.15 6.83
C PHE A 79 -1.62 -15.00 5.62
N PRO A 80 -1.93 -16.09 4.88
CA PRO A 80 -2.97 -16.07 3.87
C PRO A 80 -4.31 -15.66 4.50
N ILE A 81 -5.02 -14.73 3.87
CA ILE A 81 -6.30 -14.20 4.36
C ILE A 81 -7.33 -15.31 4.56
N ALA A 82 -7.25 -16.38 3.77
CA ALA A 82 -8.12 -17.55 3.87
C ALA A 82 -8.05 -18.27 5.24
N LEU A 83 -6.99 -18.07 6.01
CA LEU A 83 -6.84 -18.66 7.35
C LEU A 83 -7.46 -17.81 8.47
N LEU A 84 -7.89 -16.59 8.16
CA LEU A 84 -8.50 -15.69 9.12
C LEU A 84 -9.97 -16.04 9.34
N PRO A 85 -10.54 -15.80 10.55
CA PRO A 85 -11.97 -15.87 10.77
C PRO A 85 -12.76 -14.96 9.81
N SER A 86 -13.99 -15.33 9.46
CA SER A 86 -14.79 -14.65 8.44
C SER A 86 -14.97 -13.14 8.65
N TRP A 87 -15.12 -12.71 9.89
CA TRP A 87 -15.21 -11.28 10.22
C TRP A 87 -13.89 -10.51 9.98
N LEU A 88 -12.75 -11.16 10.23
CA LEU A 88 -11.43 -10.58 9.92
C LEU A 88 -11.15 -10.55 8.42
N GLN A 89 -11.64 -11.53 7.66
CA GLN A 89 -11.56 -11.50 6.20
C GLN A 89 -12.29 -10.28 5.63
N THR A 90 -13.45 -9.92 6.18
CA THR A 90 -14.18 -8.72 5.77
C THR A 90 -13.36 -7.45 6.00
N VAL A 91 -12.66 -7.34 7.13
CA VAL A 91 -11.75 -6.22 7.41
C VAL A 91 -10.57 -6.20 6.43
N SER A 92 -10.00 -7.38 6.13
CA SER A 92 -8.90 -7.50 5.15
C SER A 92 -9.31 -7.01 3.77
N HIS A 93 -10.54 -7.26 3.34
CA HIS A 93 -11.07 -6.78 2.06
C HIS A 93 -11.29 -5.26 1.98
N LEU A 94 -11.29 -4.56 3.11
CA LEU A 94 -11.31 -3.09 3.15
C LEU A 94 -9.91 -2.45 2.98
N LEU A 95 -8.86 -3.26 2.97
CA LEU A 95 -7.50 -2.77 2.88
C LEU A 95 -6.97 -2.87 1.44
N PRO A 96 -6.48 -1.77 0.83
CA PRO A 96 -5.86 -1.81 -0.50
C PRO A 96 -4.62 -2.72 -0.55
N MET A 97 -3.94 -2.93 0.59
CA MET A 97 -2.79 -3.82 0.73
C MET A 97 -3.13 -5.27 0.33
N THR A 98 -4.30 -5.75 0.70
CA THR A 98 -4.79 -7.09 0.37
C THR A 98 -4.79 -7.34 -1.14
N TYR A 99 -5.38 -6.44 -1.90
CA TYR A 99 -5.48 -6.56 -3.37
C TYR A 99 -4.13 -6.34 -4.06
N SER A 100 -3.32 -5.45 -3.51
CA SER A 100 -1.95 -5.21 -3.97
C SER A 100 -1.09 -6.47 -3.84
N LEU A 101 -1.08 -7.12 -2.67
CA LEU A 101 -0.30 -8.33 -2.43
C LEU A 101 -0.82 -9.52 -3.23
N ASN A 102 -2.14 -9.74 -3.26
CA ASN A 102 -2.73 -10.83 -4.01
C ASN A 102 -2.47 -10.67 -5.50
N GLY A 103 -2.76 -9.50 -6.05
CA GLY A 103 -2.51 -9.22 -7.45
C GLY A 103 -1.04 -9.35 -7.85
N MET A 104 -0.11 -8.88 -6.98
CA MET A 104 1.33 -9.03 -7.22
C MET A 104 1.76 -10.51 -7.19
N ARG A 105 1.25 -11.30 -6.24
CA ARG A 105 1.51 -12.75 -6.17
C ARG A 105 0.97 -13.47 -7.40
N HIS A 106 -0.25 -13.19 -7.82
CA HIS A 106 -0.86 -13.77 -9.01
C HIS A 106 -0.09 -13.40 -10.29
N ALA A 107 0.31 -12.14 -10.42
CA ALA A 107 1.06 -11.66 -11.58
C ALA A 107 2.46 -12.26 -11.69
N LEU A 108 3.20 -12.30 -10.57
CA LEU A 108 4.62 -12.71 -10.56
C LEU A 108 4.81 -14.21 -10.38
N LEU A 109 4.01 -14.88 -9.53
CA LEU A 109 4.23 -16.28 -9.19
C LEU A 109 3.37 -17.23 -9.98
N GLN A 110 2.18 -16.81 -10.41
CA GLN A 110 1.22 -17.66 -11.10
C GLN A 110 1.07 -17.27 -12.58
N GLY A 111 1.67 -16.16 -13.00
CA GLY A 111 1.65 -15.72 -14.40
C GLY A 111 0.25 -15.39 -14.93
N TYR A 112 -0.67 -14.97 -14.05
CA TYR A 112 -2.04 -14.64 -14.43
C TYR A 112 -2.09 -13.59 -15.52
N THR A 113 -3.00 -13.78 -16.47
CA THR A 113 -3.26 -12.81 -17.54
C THR A 113 -3.90 -11.54 -16.96
N LEU A 114 -3.83 -10.43 -17.71
CA LEU A 114 -4.47 -9.16 -17.31
C LEU A 114 -5.97 -9.33 -17.04
N ARG A 115 -6.62 -10.25 -17.73
CA ARG A 115 -8.04 -10.53 -17.56
C ARG A 115 -8.35 -11.20 -16.22
N GLU A 116 -7.47 -12.08 -15.78
CA GLU A 116 -7.58 -12.77 -14.47
C GLU A 116 -7.23 -11.85 -13.31
N LEU A 117 -6.33 -10.87 -13.55
CA LEU A 117 -5.98 -9.83 -12.59
C LEU A 117 -7.03 -8.69 -12.49
N ALA A 118 -8.01 -8.66 -13.42
CA ALA A 118 -9.01 -7.59 -13.49
C ALA A 118 -9.74 -7.29 -12.18
N PRO A 119 -10.14 -8.27 -11.34
CA PRO A 119 -10.80 -7.97 -10.07
C PRO A 119 -9.89 -7.24 -9.08
N ASP A 120 -8.62 -7.64 -8.96
CA ASP A 120 -7.66 -6.99 -8.06
C ASP A 120 -7.32 -5.58 -8.56
N VAL A 121 -7.06 -5.44 -9.86
CA VAL A 121 -6.79 -4.15 -10.51
C VAL A 121 -8.00 -3.23 -10.41
N GLY A 122 -9.21 -3.74 -10.68
CA GLY A 122 -10.45 -2.96 -10.60
C GLY A 122 -10.69 -2.41 -9.19
N THR A 123 -10.48 -3.24 -8.18
CA THR A 123 -10.60 -2.81 -6.78
C THR A 123 -9.57 -1.75 -6.41
N LEU A 124 -8.31 -1.91 -6.84
CA LEU A 124 -7.26 -0.90 -6.62
C LEU A 124 -7.57 0.43 -7.35
N ILE A 125 -8.17 0.39 -8.53
CA ILE A 125 -8.63 1.59 -9.24
C ILE A 125 -9.71 2.31 -8.43
N ILE A 126 -10.70 1.58 -7.91
CA ILE A 126 -11.76 2.15 -7.06
C ILE A 126 -11.17 2.83 -5.83
N PHE A 127 -10.26 2.15 -5.13
CA PHE A 127 -9.54 2.74 -3.99
C PHE A 127 -8.77 4.01 -4.39
N SER A 128 -8.05 3.97 -5.50
CA SER A 128 -7.29 5.13 -6.00
C SER A 128 -8.20 6.31 -6.32
N VAL A 129 -9.31 6.08 -7.02
CA VAL A 129 -10.28 7.11 -7.42
C VAL A 129 -10.97 7.74 -6.21
N ILE A 130 -11.17 6.99 -5.13
CA ILE A 130 -11.79 7.52 -3.90
C ILE A 130 -10.75 8.19 -3.02
N LEU A 131 -9.63 7.52 -2.73
CA LEU A 131 -8.63 7.99 -1.77
C LEU A 131 -7.90 9.24 -2.25
N LEU A 132 -7.59 9.32 -3.54
CA LEU A 132 -6.79 10.44 -4.07
C LEU A 132 -7.54 11.78 -3.95
N PRO A 133 -8.80 11.95 -4.42
CA PRO A 133 -9.50 13.22 -4.23
C PRO A 133 -9.78 13.53 -2.76
N VAL A 134 -10.12 12.52 -1.94
CA VAL A 134 -10.35 12.72 -0.50
C VAL A 134 -9.08 13.24 0.18
N SER A 135 -7.93 12.65 -0.12
CA SER A 135 -6.64 13.09 0.46
C SER A 135 -6.26 14.49 0.01
N LEU A 136 -6.48 14.85 -1.26
CA LEU A 136 -6.20 16.19 -1.78
C LEU A 136 -7.13 17.25 -1.17
N LEU A 137 -8.41 16.94 -0.98
CA LEU A 137 -9.35 17.83 -0.30
C LEU A 137 -8.97 18.04 1.17
N ALA A 138 -8.63 16.97 1.87
CA ALA A 138 -8.15 17.04 3.25
C ALA A 138 -6.88 17.89 3.36
N PHE A 139 -5.95 17.72 2.42
CA PHE A 139 -4.71 18.50 2.38
C PHE A 139 -4.98 19.99 2.12
N ARG A 140 -5.83 20.32 1.15
CA ARG A 140 -6.24 21.72 0.89
C ARG A 140 -6.87 22.36 2.13
N TYR A 141 -7.73 21.61 2.83
CA TYR A 141 -8.35 22.09 4.07
C TYR A 141 -7.31 22.31 5.17
N ALA A 142 -6.38 21.35 5.35
CA ALA A 142 -5.31 21.43 6.33
C ALA A 142 -4.40 22.65 6.10
N VAL A 143 -3.99 22.88 4.85
CA VAL A 143 -3.16 24.04 4.48
C VAL A 143 -3.90 25.35 4.74
N ARG A 144 -5.19 25.45 4.38
CA ARG A 144 -6.00 26.64 4.66
C ARG A 144 -6.07 26.92 6.15
N LYS A 145 -6.34 25.92 6.95
CA LYS A 145 -6.44 26.04 8.41
C LYS A 145 -5.10 26.47 9.00
N ALA A 146 -4.00 25.86 8.61
CA ALA A 146 -2.66 26.22 9.07
C ALA A 146 -2.28 27.68 8.71
N LYS A 147 -2.69 28.16 7.53
CA LYS A 147 -2.49 29.57 7.14
C LYS A 147 -3.30 30.54 8.01
N MET A 148 -4.55 30.21 8.32
CA MET A 148 -5.41 31.05 9.14
C MET A 148 -4.94 31.13 10.59
N GLU A 149 -4.36 30.07 11.11
CA GLU A 149 -3.83 30.00 12.48
C GLU A 149 -2.42 30.60 12.61
N GLY A 150 -1.84 31.14 11.53
CA GLY A 150 -0.52 31.77 11.52
C GLY A 150 0.66 30.83 11.82
N THR A 151 0.42 29.53 11.85
CA THR A 151 1.41 28.52 12.24
C THR A 151 2.51 28.27 11.22
N LEU A 152 2.40 28.83 10.00
CA LEU A 152 3.43 28.75 8.98
C LEU A 152 4.49 29.89 9.09
N VAL A 153 4.34 30.82 10.02
CA VAL A 153 5.21 32.00 10.17
C VAL A 153 6.35 31.76 11.19
N HIS A 154 6.35 30.63 11.89
CA HIS A 154 7.35 30.31 12.92
C HIS A 154 8.30 29.17 12.55
N TYR A 155 8.68 29.08 11.27
CA TYR A 155 9.81 28.25 10.85
C TYR A 155 10.72 29.07 9.96
#